data_5fb238bb3f3fe06ca0a51f7b8896e369
#
_entry.id   5fb238bb3f3fe06ca0a51f7b8896e369
#
_cell.length_a   1.000
_cell.length_b   1.000
_cell.length_c   1.000
_cell.angle_alpha   90.00
_cell.angle_beta   90.00
_cell.angle_gamma   90.00
#
_symmetry.space_group_name_H-M   'P 1'
#
loop_
_entity.id
_entity.type
_entity.pdbx_description
1 polymer ?
#
loop_
_entity_poly.entity_id
_entity_poly.type
_entity_poly.pdbx_seq_one_letter_code
_entity_poly.pdbx_strand_id
1 'polypeptide(L)'
;IVRAILKYLKTVPECFCWKEHGGMYGTAGIPDIICCYHGKFVAFEVKTETGRTTALQESVINKIQKCGGKAAVVRSVNDVKTVLEDMVV
;
A
#
# COMPACT_ATOMS: atom_id res chain seq x y z
N ILE A 1 9.36 9.13 -3.52
CA ILE A 1 8.72 7.87 -4.01
C ILE A 1 7.23 7.88 -3.71
N VAL A 2 6.83 8.20 -2.49
CA VAL A 2 5.41 8.23 -2.11
C VAL A 2 4.60 9.15 -3.02
N ARG A 3 5.12 10.35 -3.28
CA ARG A 3 4.43 11.33 -4.13
C ARG A 3 4.24 10.80 -5.55
N ALA A 4 5.26 10.16 -6.12
CA ALA A 4 5.18 9.60 -7.46
C ALA A 4 4.15 8.46 -7.52
N ILE A 5 4.11 7.62 -6.51
CA ILE A 5 3.15 6.52 -6.43
C ILE A 5 1.71 7.07 -6.32
N LEU A 6 1.48 8.06 -5.45
CA LEU A 6 0.16 8.67 -5.32
C LEU A 6 -0.29 9.31 -6.63
N LYS A 7 0.63 10.00 -7.30
CA LYS A 7 0.34 10.61 -8.59
C LYS A 7 -0.09 9.56 -9.62
N TYR A 8 0.63 8.45 -9.68
CA TYR A 8 0.28 7.35 -10.57
C TYR A 8 -1.07 6.75 -10.21
N LEU A 9 -1.31 6.45 -8.93
CA LEU A 9 -2.55 5.81 -8.50
C LEU A 9 -3.79 6.65 -8.80
N LYS A 10 -3.65 7.97 -8.79
CA LYS A 10 -4.75 8.86 -9.12
C LYS A 10 -5.14 8.81 -10.61
N THR A 11 -4.30 8.23 -11.46
CA THR A 11 -4.60 8.02 -12.87
C THR A 11 -5.23 6.65 -13.14
N VAL A 12 -5.22 5.75 -12.15
CA VAL A 12 -5.72 4.38 -12.31
C VAL A 12 -7.24 4.36 -12.18
N PRO A 13 -7.95 3.81 -13.18
CA PRO A 13 -9.42 3.70 -13.10
C PRO A 13 -9.85 2.82 -11.92
N GLU A 14 -11.00 3.17 -11.35
CA GLU A 14 -11.60 2.42 -10.24
C GLU A 14 -10.66 2.30 -9.02
N CYS A 15 -9.83 3.32 -8.81
CA CYS A 15 -8.88 3.37 -7.70
C CYS A 15 -9.04 4.68 -6.93
N PHE A 16 -9.43 4.59 -5.68
CA PHE A 16 -9.44 5.73 -4.76
C PHE A 16 -8.37 5.50 -3.70
N CYS A 17 -7.45 6.43 -3.57
CA CYS A 17 -6.31 6.25 -2.67
C CYS A 17 -6.01 7.50 -1.84
N TRP A 18 -5.36 7.29 -0.73
CA TRP A 18 -4.86 8.38 0.11
C TRP A 18 -3.60 7.94 0.83
N LYS A 19 -2.81 8.94 1.24
CA LYS A 19 -1.66 8.70 2.08
C LYS A 19 -2.11 8.64 3.53
N GLU A 20 -1.75 7.57 4.22
CA GLU A 20 -2.03 7.44 5.64
C GLU A 20 -1.04 8.27 6.43
N HIS A 21 -1.54 9.04 7.37
CA HIS A 21 -0.68 9.84 8.24
C HIS A 21 -0.58 9.17 9.60
N GLY A 22 0.61 8.64 9.90
CA GLY A 22 0.91 8.14 11.23
C GLY A 22 0.90 9.29 12.21
N GLY A 23 0.54 9.02 13.45
CA GLY A 23 0.52 10.02 14.48
C GLY A 23 0.17 9.42 15.82
N MET A 24 0.09 10.28 16.84
CA MET A 24 -0.15 9.84 18.21
C MET A 24 -1.43 9.00 18.35
N TYR A 25 -2.44 9.31 17.57
CA TYR A 25 -3.73 8.63 17.64
C TYR A 25 -3.95 7.66 16.47
N GLY A 26 -2.96 7.49 15.59
CA GLY A 26 -3.05 6.55 14.49
C GLY A 26 -2.68 5.14 14.94
N THR A 27 -3.11 4.17 14.14
CA THR A 27 -2.70 2.78 14.33
C THR A 27 -1.26 2.60 13.84
N ALA A 28 -0.40 2.10 14.73
CA ALA A 28 1.00 1.89 14.38
C ALA A 28 1.16 0.76 13.36
N GLY A 29 2.12 0.93 12.47
CA GLY A 29 2.47 -0.09 11.48
C GLY A 29 1.57 -0.13 10.25
N ILE A 30 0.61 0.78 10.14
CA ILE A 30 -0.26 0.86 8.96
C ILE A 30 0.58 1.27 7.75
N PRO A 31 0.37 0.63 6.59
CA PRO A 31 1.07 1.00 5.35
C PRO A 31 0.86 2.46 4.96
N ASP A 32 1.82 3.02 4.23
CA ASP A 32 1.86 4.45 3.89
C ASP A 32 0.71 4.90 3.00
N ILE A 33 0.25 4.03 2.11
CA ILE A 33 -0.79 4.36 1.13
C ILE A 33 -1.89 3.31 1.20
N ILE A 34 -3.13 3.79 1.29
CA ILE A 34 -4.31 2.93 1.31
C ILE A 34 -5.12 3.20 0.07
N CYS A 35 -5.62 2.13 -0.55
CA CYS A 35 -6.46 2.24 -1.74
C CYS A 35 -7.70 1.38 -1.62
N CYS A 36 -8.77 1.84 -2.27
CA CYS A 36 -9.87 1.00 -2.65
C CYS A 36 -9.77 0.82 -4.17
N TYR A 37 -9.52 -0.39 -4.64
CA TYR A 37 -9.28 -0.69 -6.05
C TYR A 37 -10.26 -1.75 -6.50
N HIS A 38 -11.20 -1.38 -7.38
CA HIS A 38 -12.29 -2.26 -7.81
C HIS A 38 -13.04 -2.89 -6.62
N GLY A 39 -13.26 -2.09 -5.59
CA GLY A 39 -13.93 -2.55 -4.38
C GLY A 39 -13.05 -3.36 -3.42
N LYS A 40 -11.78 -3.55 -3.74
CA LYS A 40 -10.84 -4.32 -2.93
C LYS A 40 -9.92 -3.41 -2.15
N PHE A 41 -9.64 -3.79 -0.91
CA PHE A 41 -8.68 -3.08 -0.07
C PHE A 41 -7.26 -3.39 -0.52
N VAL A 42 -6.49 -2.36 -0.80
CA VAL A 42 -5.08 -2.49 -1.18
C VAL A 42 -4.25 -1.51 -0.39
N ALA A 43 -3.15 -1.95 0.17
CA ALA A 43 -2.27 -1.09 0.95
C ALA A 43 -0.82 -1.25 0.50
N PHE A 44 -0.09 -0.16 0.44
CA PHE A 44 1.31 -0.16 0.03
C PHE A 44 2.19 0.43 1.13
N GLU A 45 3.15 -0.35 1.57
CA GLU A 45 4.24 0.11 2.42
C GLU A 45 5.39 0.54 1.51
N VAL A 46 5.71 1.82 1.51
CA VAL A 46 6.72 2.38 0.59
C VAL A 46 8.08 2.39 1.26
N LYS A 47 9.06 1.79 0.62
CA LYS A 47 10.45 1.74 1.10
C LYS A 47 11.40 2.19 0.02
N THR A 48 12.55 2.71 0.42
CA THR A 48 13.67 2.95 -0.50
C THR A 48 14.26 1.60 -0.93
N GLU A 49 15.17 1.62 -1.90
CA GLU A 49 15.80 0.39 -2.41
C GLU A 49 16.42 -0.46 -1.30
N THR A 50 16.99 0.18 -0.29
CA THR A 50 17.68 -0.51 0.81
C THR A 50 16.88 -0.54 2.10
N GLY A 51 15.77 0.16 2.17
CA GLY A 51 14.95 0.21 3.37
C GLY A 51 14.31 -1.14 3.67
N ARG A 52 14.14 -1.44 4.95
CA ARG A 52 13.54 -2.70 5.40
C ARG A 52 12.29 -2.44 6.21
N THR A 53 11.35 -3.37 6.15
CA THR A 53 10.17 -3.33 6.99
C THR A 53 10.53 -3.66 8.43
N THR A 54 9.80 -3.07 9.36
CA THR A 54 9.88 -3.44 10.77
C THR A 54 9.00 -4.65 11.02
N ALA A 55 9.21 -5.33 12.14
CA ALA A 55 8.36 -6.46 12.54
C ALA A 55 6.89 -6.03 12.67
N LEU A 56 6.64 -4.82 13.17
CA LEU A 56 5.28 -4.31 13.31
C LEU A 56 4.62 -4.09 11.95
N GLN A 57 5.36 -3.51 10.99
CA GLN A 57 4.85 -3.30 9.63
C GLN A 57 4.51 -4.64 8.97
N GLU A 58 5.38 -5.63 9.10
CA GLU A 58 5.13 -6.97 8.55
C GLU A 58 3.91 -7.63 9.21
N SER A 59 3.76 -7.47 10.51
CA SER A 59 2.59 -8.00 11.24
C SER A 59 1.29 -7.40 10.70
N VAL A 60 1.26 -6.10 10.44
CA VAL A 60 0.07 -5.43 9.91
C VAL A 60 -0.22 -5.90 8.49
N ILE A 61 0.81 -6.03 7.63
CA ILE A 61 0.66 -6.55 6.27
C ILE A 61 0.02 -7.95 6.32
N ASN A 62 0.53 -8.81 7.20
CA ASN A 62 -0.01 -10.17 7.34
C ASN A 62 -1.48 -10.17 7.80
N LYS A 63 -1.83 -9.28 8.72
CA LYS A 63 -3.21 -9.16 9.19
C LYS A 63 -4.16 -8.73 8.08
N ILE A 64 -3.74 -7.76 7.26
CA ILE A 64 -4.53 -7.31 6.12
C ILE A 64 -4.77 -8.47 5.15
N GLN A 65 -3.72 -9.23 4.83
CA GLN A 65 -3.82 -10.36 3.92
C GLN A 65 -4.72 -11.47 4.46
N LYS A 66 -4.63 -11.76 5.74
CA LYS A 66 -5.50 -12.74 6.39
C LYS A 66 -6.97 -12.34 6.36
N CYS A 67 -7.23 -11.04 6.36
CA CYS A 67 -8.61 -10.52 6.27
C CYS A 67 -9.11 -10.42 4.84
N GLY A 68 -8.31 -10.86 3.85
CA GLY A 68 -8.71 -10.86 2.45
C GLY A 68 -8.29 -9.62 1.66
N GLY A 69 -7.59 -8.68 2.28
CA GLY A 69 -7.05 -7.52 1.59
C GLY A 69 -5.72 -7.82 0.93
N LYS A 70 -5.24 -6.88 0.13
CA LYS A 70 -3.91 -6.94 -0.48
C LYS A 70 -3.02 -5.92 0.22
N ALA A 71 -1.84 -6.34 0.64
CA ALA A 71 -0.85 -5.42 1.19
C ALA A 71 0.52 -5.86 0.71
N ALA A 72 1.35 -4.90 0.33
CA ALA A 72 2.66 -5.19 -0.24
C ALA A 72 3.65 -4.09 0.08
N VAL A 73 4.92 -4.48 0.17
CA VAL A 73 6.03 -3.53 0.21
C VAL A 73 6.36 -3.17 -1.23
N VAL A 74 6.44 -1.88 -1.52
CA VAL A 74 6.77 -1.40 -2.86
C VAL A 74 7.93 -0.40 -2.78
N ARG A 75 8.77 -0.39 -3.80
CA ARG A 75 9.96 0.44 -3.85
C ARG A 75 9.96 1.37 -5.06
N SER A 76 8.94 1.27 -5.91
CA SER A 76 8.84 2.04 -7.14
C SER A 76 7.40 2.05 -7.64
N VAL A 77 7.12 2.94 -8.60
CA VAL A 77 5.82 2.94 -9.31
C VAL A 77 5.62 1.61 -10.04
N ASN A 78 6.69 1.05 -10.62
CA ASN A 78 6.60 -0.25 -11.30
C ASN A 78 6.16 -1.37 -10.36
N ASP A 79 6.64 -1.37 -9.13
CA ASP A 79 6.20 -2.36 -8.14
C ASP A 79 4.69 -2.25 -7.89
N VAL A 80 4.18 -1.03 -7.80
CA VAL A 80 2.74 -0.78 -7.62
C VAL A 80 1.95 -1.32 -8.81
N LYS A 81 2.42 -1.05 -10.03
CA LYS A 81 1.79 -1.56 -11.25
C LYS A 81 1.70 -3.07 -11.23
N THR A 82 2.79 -3.73 -10.85
CA THR A 82 2.84 -5.20 -10.77
C THR A 82 1.82 -5.73 -9.78
N VAL A 83 1.73 -5.11 -8.60
CA VAL A 83 0.74 -5.53 -7.59
C VAL A 83 -0.68 -5.42 -8.13
N LEU A 84 -1.01 -4.31 -8.77
CA LEU A 84 -2.37 -4.12 -9.32
C LEU A 84 -2.66 -5.09 -10.47
N GLU A 85 -1.67 -5.33 -11.34
CA GLU A 85 -1.82 -6.25 -12.46
C GLU A 85 -2.04 -7.70 -11.99
N ASP A 86 -1.42 -8.08 -10.87
CA ASP A 86 -1.57 -9.42 -10.31
C ASP A 86 -2.90 -9.62 -9.58
N MET A 87 -3.64 -8.55 -9.33
CA MET A 87 -4.95 -8.66 -8.68
C MET A 87 -6.03 -9.00 -9.71
N VAL A 88 -6.84 -9.99 -9.38
CA VAL A 88 -8.01 -10.34 -10.18
C VAL A 88 -9.16 -9.44 -9.77
N VAL A 89 -9.63 -8.63 -10.69
CA VAL A 89 -10.71 -7.67 -10.43
C VAL A 89 -11.88 -7.87 -11.40
#